data_7371b5692126ebc19f9f59434cfb4331
#
_entry.id   7371b5692126ebc19f9f59434cfb4331
#
_cell.length_a   1.000
_cell.length_b   1.000
_cell.length_c   1.000
_cell.angle_alpha   90.00
_cell.angle_beta   90.00
_cell.angle_gamma   90.00
#
_symmetry.space_group_name_H-M   'P 1'
#
loop_
_entity.id
_entity.type
_entity.pdbx_description
1 polymer ?
#
loop_
_entity_poly.entity_id
_entity_poly.type
_entity_poly.pdbx_seq_one_letter_code
_entity_poly.pdbx_strand_id
1 'polypeptide(L)'
;TIVYTLTTQNVPLYTGEYGPTRNSFPSNAITALKQSERNVILAASPNYGGSIVWYGWPEVRPIIDDRNMLLGEKFYRKFFDRLRPEANWRGYLREQGATHLLLESSGQLAQVIRQDSESIEQEVYRDQKFVMYCLENC
;
A
#
# COMPACT_ATOMS: atom_id res chain seq x y z
N THR A 1 17.36 -12.69 30.39
CA THR A 1 16.25 -13.64 30.67
C THR A 1 14.87 -12.98 30.58
N ILE A 2 14.72 -11.75 31.05
CA ILE A 2 13.47 -10.98 30.92
C ILE A 2 13.16 -10.67 29.45
N VAL A 3 14.18 -10.38 28.66
CA VAL A 3 14.07 -10.16 27.21
C VAL A 3 13.58 -11.43 26.49
N TYR A 4 14.03 -12.59 26.92
CA TYR A 4 13.59 -13.88 26.40
C TYR A 4 12.11 -14.17 26.67
N THR A 5 11.62 -13.78 27.82
CA THR A 5 10.22 -14.00 28.19
C THR A 5 9.28 -13.09 27.40
N LEU A 6 9.73 -11.89 27.03
CA LEU A 6 8.99 -10.99 26.17
C LEU A 6 9.00 -11.44 24.71
N THR A 7 10.07 -12.10 24.25
CA THR A 7 10.15 -12.63 22.87
C THR A 7 9.22 -13.83 22.65
N THR A 8 8.94 -14.60 23.67
CA THR A 8 7.99 -15.73 23.57
C THR A 8 6.52 -15.30 23.55
N GLN A 9 6.24 -14.02 23.79
CA GLN A 9 4.89 -13.47 23.79
C GLN A 9 4.49 -12.78 22.49
N ASN A 10 5.03 -13.18 21.35
CA ASN A 10 4.65 -12.66 20.03
C ASN A 10 4.82 -11.15 19.87
N VAL A 11 5.86 -10.57 20.42
CA VAL A 11 6.23 -9.21 20.04
C VAL A 11 6.96 -9.30 18.69
N PRO A 12 6.37 -8.77 17.61
CA PRO A 12 6.89 -8.97 16.25
C PRO A 12 8.30 -8.39 16.01
N LEU A 13 8.80 -7.63 16.96
CA LEU A 13 10.08 -6.93 16.89
C LEU A 13 11.32 -7.84 16.96
N TYR A 14 11.14 -9.13 17.28
CA TYR A 14 12.28 -10.02 17.58
C TYR A 14 12.37 -11.26 16.70
N THR A 15 11.85 -11.20 15.50
CA THR A 15 12.02 -12.28 14.49
C THR A 15 13.42 -12.31 13.86
N GLY A 16 14.34 -11.47 14.34
CA GLY A 16 15.68 -11.32 13.76
C GLY A 16 15.72 -10.42 12.53
N GLU A 17 14.59 -9.92 12.07
CA GLU A 17 14.48 -8.92 11.00
C GLU A 17 14.22 -7.53 11.58
N TYR A 18 15.00 -6.56 11.15
CA TYR A 18 14.71 -5.16 11.44
C TYR A 18 13.64 -4.63 10.47
N GLY A 19 12.63 -3.95 10.98
CA GLY A 19 11.58 -3.34 10.19
C GLY A 19 10.19 -3.93 10.43
N PRO A 20 9.19 -3.52 9.65
CA PRO A 20 7.82 -4.02 9.77
C PRO A 20 7.75 -5.52 9.53
N THR A 21 6.93 -6.23 10.33
CA THR A 21 6.75 -7.67 10.15
C THR A 21 6.04 -7.98 8.83
N ARG A 22 6.56 -8.96 8.10
CA ARG A 22 6.05 -9.31 6.76
C ARG A 22 4.58 -9.76 6.75
N ASN A 23 4.10 -10.34 7.86
CA ASN A 23 2.73 -10.85 7.94
C ASN A 23 1.67 -9.75 8.17
N SER A 24 2.08 -8.60 8.71
CA SER A 24 1.16 -7.50 9.04
C SER A 24 1.13 -6.40 7.98
N PHE A 25 2.14 -6.36 7.12
CA PHE A 25 2.34 -5.31 6.13
C PHE A 25 2.54 -5.90 4.73
N PRO A 26 2.28 -5.14 3.67
CA PRO A 26 2.37 -5.62 2.29
C PRO A 26 3.82 -5.73 1.77
N SER A 27 4.72 -6.25 2.59
CA SER A 27 6.17 -6.31 2.27
C SER A 27 6.47 -7.14 1.03
N ASN A 28 5.78 -8.26 0.83
CA ASN A 28 5.99 -9.11 -0.34
C ASN A 28 5.53 -8.40 -1.63
N ALA A 29 4.40 -7.71 -1.58
CA ALA A 29 3.89 -6.92 -2.70
C ALA A 29 4.87 -5.80 -3.08
N ILE A 30 5.36 -5.05 -2.09
CA ILE A 30 6.31 -3.95 -2.29
C ILE A 30 7.64 -4.46 -2.84
N THR A 31 8.16 -5.56 -2.30
CA THR A 31 9.41 -6.17 -2.75
C THR A 31 9.29 -6.67 -4.20
N ALA A 32 8.20 -7.33 -4.55
CA ALA A 32 7.93 -7.79 -5.91
C ALA A 32 7.89 -6.60 -6.89
N LEU A 33 7.21 -5.52 -6.51
CA LEU A 33 7.11 -4.31 -7.33
C LEU A 33 8.48 -3.65 -7.51
N LYS A 34 9.27 -3.53 -6.45
CA LYS A 34 10.63 -2.96 -6.50
C LYS A 34 11.55 -3.73 -7.44
N GLN A 35 11.40 -5.05 -7.53
CA GLN A 35 12.21 -5.90 -8.40
C GLN A 35 11.83 -5.75 -9.88
N SER A 36 10.56 -5.48 -10.18
CA SER A 36 10.02 -5.45 -11.54
C SER A 36 9.91 -4.04 -12.12
N GLU A 37 9.78 -3.02 -11.29
CA GLU A 37 9.46 -1.68 -11.72
C GLU A 37 10.42 -0.63 -11.14
N ARG A 38 10.46 0.53 -11.80
CA ARG A 38 11.24 1.69 -11.39
C ARG A 38 10.36 2.93 -11.35
N ASN A 39 10.69 3.86 -10.45
CA ASN A 39 9.98 5.15 -10.33
C ASN A 39 8.48 4.98 -10.06
N VAL A 40 8.14 4.04 -9.21
CA VAL A 40 6.76 3.77 -8.83
C VAL A 40 6.28 4.79 -7.80
N ILE A 41 5.12 5.38 -8.07
CA ILE A 41 4.35 6.18 -7.12
C ILE A 41 3.16 5.33 -6.69
N LEU A 42 3.20 4.82 -5.47
CA LEU A 42 2.24 3.85 -4.96
C LEU A 42 1.16 4.52 -4.11
N ALA A 43 -0.08 4.39 -4.56
CA ALA A 43 -1.24 4.73 -3.75
C ALA A 43 -1.60 3.56 -2.85
N ALA A 44 -1.60 3.79 -1.55
CA ALA A 44 -1.98 2.81 -0.54
C ALA A 44 -2.49 3.53 0.71
N SER A 45 -3.11 2.79 1.63
CA SER A 45 -3.48 3.35 2.92
C SER A 45 -2.25 3.97 3.62
N PRO A 46 -2.40 5.13 4.28
CA PRO A 46 -1.33 5.77 5.03
C PRO A 46 -0.66 4.84 6.05
N ASN A 47 -1.42 3.90 6.59
CA ASN A 47 -0.91 2.92 7.55
C ASN A 47 0.23 2.05 7.01
N TYR A 48 0.36 1.95 5.70
CA TYR A 48 1.42 1.18 5.03
C TYR A 48 2.59 2.04 4.54
N GLY A 49 2.50 3.36 4.71
CA GLY A 49 3.50 4.30 4.21
C GLY A 49 4.91 4.00 4.71
N GLY A 50 5.06 3.72 6.00
CA GLY A 50 6.34 3.34 6.60
C GLY A 50 6.93 2.07 6.00
N SER A 51 6.12 1.03 5.76
CA SER A 51 6.57 -0.21 5.12
C SER A 51 6.90 -0.02 3.64
N ILE A 52 6.17 0.85 2.94
CA ILE A 52 6.49 1.18 1.54
C ILE A 52 7.87 1.84 1.46
N VAL A 53 8.16 2.78 2.34
CA VAL A 53 9.48 3.41 2.40
C VAL A 53 10.56 2.39 2.80
N TRP A 54 10.30 1.58 3.81
CA TRP A 54 11.28 0.61 4.30
C TRP A 54 11.70 -0.42 3.25
N TYR A 55 10.73 -1.02 2.56
CA TYR A 55 10.99 -2.09 1.59
C TYR A 55 11.15 -1.60 0.16
N GLY A 56 10.60 -0.43 -0.20
CA GLY A 56 10.48 0.03 -1.57
C GLY A 56 11.43 1.14 -2.00
N TRP A 57 11.88 1.98 -1.05
CA TRP A 57 12.71 3.12 -1.38
C TRP A 57 14.05 2.72 -2.03
N PRO A 58 14.55 3.48 -3.00
CA PRO A 58 13.95 4.68 -3.61
C PRO A 58 13.04 4.40 -4.82
N GLU A 59 12.95 3.18 -5.29
CA GLU A 59 12.22 2.80 -6.51
C GLU A 59 10.71 2.90 -6.35
N VAL A 60 10.19 2.63 -5.14
CA VAL A 60 8.77 2.72 -4.80
C VAL A 60 8.57 3.76 -3.71
N ARG A 61 7.70 4.73 -3.97
CA ARG A 61 7.39 5.83 -3.04
C ARG A 61 5.90 5.91 -2.81
N PRO A 62 5.45 6.12 -1.55
CA PRO A 62 4.03 6.32 -1.28
C PRO A 62 3.60 7.73 -1.68
N ILE A 63 2.34 7.90 -2.11
CA ILE A 63 1.72 9.23 -2.26
C ILE A 63 1.34 9.82 -0.92
N ILE A 64 1.11 8.98 0.08
CA ILE A 64 0.75 9.38 1.43
C ILE A 64 1.36 8.40 2.43
N ASP A 65 1.89 8.91 3.52
CA ASP A 65 2.39 8.12 4.64
C ASP A 65 1.98 8.75 5.98
N ASP A 66 2.24 8.05 7.08
CA ASP A 66 1.93 8.50 8.42
C ASP A 66 2.71 9.74 8.87
N ARG A 67 3.85 10.04 8.23
CA ARG A 67 4.60 11.29 8.46
C ARG A 67 3.87 12.51 7.90
N ASN A 68 2.93 12.30 7.01
CA ASN A 68 2.09 13.34 6.43
C ASN A 68 1.05 13.90 7.43
N MET A 69 1.10 13.53 8.70
CA MET A 69 0.37 14.23 9.76
C MET A 69 0.67 15.74 9.77
N LEU A 70 1.83 16.13 9.26
CA LEU A 70 2.19 17.52 9.01
C LEU A 70 1.32 18.21 7.94
N LEU A 71 0.72 17.45 7.04
CA LEU A 71 -0.19 17.96 6.00
C LEU A 71 -1.63 18.18 6.51
N GLY A 72 -1.93 17.73 7.72
CA GLY A 72 -3.18 17.97 8.42
C GLY A 72 -4.31 17.01 8.07
N GLU A 73 -5.32 17.04 8.92
CA GLU A 73 -6.50 16.16 8.85
C GLU A 73 -7.26 16.28 7.52
N LYS A 74 -7.31 17.46 6.93
CA LYS A 74 -7.99 17.69 5.64
C LYS A 74 -7.40 16.84 4.51
N PHE A 75 -6.09 16.70 4.48
CA PHE A 75 -5.41 15.88 3.46
C PHE A 75 -5.76 14.41 3.59
N TYR A 76 -5.75 13.88 4.81
CA TYR A 76 -6.15 12.51 5.11
C TYR A 76 -7.61 12.24 4.75
N ARG A 77 -8.53 13.11 5.16
CA ARG A 77 -9.95 12.98 4.82
C ARG A 77 -10.16 12.99 3.32
N LYS A 78 -9.52 13.91 2.61
CA LYS A 78 -9.60 13.98 1.15
C LYS A 78 -9.12 12.68 0.50
N PHE A 79 -8.02 12.12 0.97
CA PHE A 79 -7.50 10.85 0.46
C PHE A 79 -8.52 9.72 0.59
N PHE A 80 -9.06 9.51 1.78
CA PHE A 80 -10.04 8.46 2.01
C PHE A 80 -11.37 8.71 1.28
N ASP A 81 -11.84 9.94 1.25
CA ASP A 81 -13.08 10.30 0.55
C ASP A 81 -12.96 10.10 -0.96
N ARG A 82 -11.80 10.37 -1.53
CA ARG A 82 -11.56 10.23 -2.97
C ARG A 82 -11.35 8.79 -3.41
N LEU A 83 -10.95 7.90 -2.52
CA LEU A 83 -10.77 6.47 -2.81
C LEU A 83 -12.01 5.62 -2.54
N ARG A 84 -13.17 6.24 -2.36
CA ARG A 84 -14.44 5.50 -2.30
C ARG A 84 -14.84 4.99 -3.68
N PRO A 85 -15.49 3.82 -3.77
CA PRO A 85 -15.93 3.27 -5.06
C PRO A 85 -16.81 4.20 -5.88
N GLU A 86 -17.66 5.00 -5.21
CA GLU A 86 -18.58 5.97 -5.83
C GLU A 86 -17.92 7.31 -6.22
N ALA A 87 -16.69 7.55 -5.77
CA ALA A 87 -15.94 8.75 -6.11
C ALA A 87 -15.16 8.58 -7.42
N ASN A 88 -14.70 9.70 -7.98
CA ASN A 88 -13.78 9.67 -9.13
C ASN A 88 -12.34 9.36 -8.65
N TRP A 89 -12.14 8.15 -8.11
CA TRP A 89 -10.85 7.73 -7.57
C TRP A 89 -9.76 7.63 -8.65
N ARG A 90 -10.12 7.25 -9.87
CA ARG A 90 -9.18 7.20 -11.01
C ARG A 90 -8.62 8.58 -11.34
N GLY A 91 -9.49 9.57 -11.42
CA GLY A 91 -9.07 10.96 -11.67
C GLY A 91 -8.21 11.51 -10.55
N TYR A 92 -8.57 11.24 -9.31
CA TYR A 92 -7.79 11.65 -8.15
C TYR A 92 -6.38 11.04 -8.16
N LEU A 93 -6.26 9.74 -8.37
CA LEU A 93 -4.96 9.06 -8.40
C LEU A 93 -4.08 9.58 -9.55
N ARG A 94 -4.68 9.87 -10.70
CA ARG A 94 -3.96 10.48 -11.82
C ARG A 94 -3.44 11.88 -11.47
N GLU A 95 -4.24 12.70 -10.81
CA GLU A 95 -3.82 14.02 -10.32
C GLU A 95 -2.64 13.92 -9.34
N GLN A 96 -2.61 12.87 -8.51
CA GLN A 96 -1.52 12.61 -7.59
C GLN A 96 -0.28 11.99 -8.24
N GLY A 97 -0.34 11.66 -9.51
CA GLY A 97 0.75 11.01 -10.23
C GLY A 97 0.97 9.54 -9.84
N ALA A 98 -0.04 8.88 -9.27
CA ALA A 98 0.06 7.48 -8.89
C ALA A 98 0.18 6.59 -10.12
N THR A 99 1.14 5.68 -10.10
CA THR A 99 1.35 4.66 -11.14
C THR A 99 0.74 3.33 -10.77
N HIS A 100 0.66 3.03 -9.49
CA HIS A 100 0.13 1.78 -8.93
C HIS A 100 -0.78 2.05 -7.74
N LEU A 101 -1.69 1.11 -7.50
CA LEU A 101 -2.65 1.13 -6.40
C LEU A 101 -2.58 -0.18 -5.62
N LEU A 102 -2.31 -0.10 -4.32
CA LEU A 102 -2.30 -1.23 -3.41
C LEU A 102 -3.53 -1.17 -2.51
N LEU A 103 -4.30 -2.24 -2.49
CA LEU A 103 -5.52 -2.37 -1.70
C LEU A 103 -5.50 -3.66 -0.87
N GLU A 104 -6.23 -3.67 0.23
CA GLU A 104 -6.62 -4.92 0.88
C GLU A 104 -7.66 -5.62 0.00
N SER A 105 -7.46 -6.93 -0.23
CA SER A 105 -8.34 -7.73 -1.12
C SER A 105 -9.80 -7.74 -0.68
N SER A 106 -10.05 -7.61 0.63
CA SER A 106 -11.40 -7.55 1.22
C SER A 106 -12.05 -6.16 1.18
N GLY A 107 -11.31 -5.13 0.77
CA GLY A 107 -11.80 -3.75 0.73
C GLY A 107 -12.85 -3.53 -0.35
N GLN A 108 -13.71 -2.53 -0.14
CA GLN A 108 -14.81 -2.23 -1.07
C GLN A 108 -14.32 -1.85 -2.46
N LEU A 109 -13.30 -1.01 -2.56
CA LEU A 109 -12.76 -0.58 -3.85
C LEU A 109 -12.15 -1.76 -4.61
N ALA A 110 -11.42 -2.66 -3.93
CA ALA A 110 -10.85 -3.86 -4.53
C ALA A 110 -11.94 -4.78 -5.09
N GLN A 111 -13.04 -4.94 -4.39
CA GLN A 111 -14.18 -5.74 -4.85
C GLN A 111 -14.86 -5.11 -6.07
N VAL A 112 -15.03 -3.80 -6.09
CA VAL A 112 -15.61 -3.08 -7.24
C VAL A 112 -14.73 -3.23 -8.48
N ILE A 113 -13.42 -3.05 -8.36
CA ILE A 113 -12.49 -3.23 -9.48
C ILE A 113 -12.53 -4.67 -10.00
N ARG A 114 -12.55 -5.64 -9.09
CA ARG A 114 -12.62 -7.07 -9.46
C ARG A 114 -13.88 -7.44 -10.22
N GLN A 115 -15.02 -6.82 -9.89
CA GLN A 115 -16.31 -7.10 -10.49
C GLN A 115 -16.53 -6.32 -11.81
N ASP A 116 -15.74 -5.28 -12.04
CA ASP A 116 -15.84 -4.45 -13.24
C ASP A 116 -15.13 -5.13 -14.40
N SER A 117 -15.92 -5.70 -15.31
CA SER A 117 -15.39 -6.35 -16.52
C SER A 117 -14.76 -5.39 -17.52
N GLU A 118 -15.02 -4.09 -17.38
CA GLU A 118 -14.45 -3.02 -18.22
C GLU A 118 -13.29 -2.31 -17.54
N SER A 119 -12.83 -2.83 -16.40
CA SER A 119 -11.69 -2.27 -15.66
C SER A 119 -10.44 -2.22 -16.55
N ILE A 120 -9.85 -1.05 -16.64
CA ILE A 120 -8.61 -0.80 -17.37
C ILE A 120 -7.36 -1.05 -16.50
N GLU A 121 -7.56 -1.21 -15.21
CA GLU A 121 -6.48 -1.48 -14.26
C GLU A 121 -6.00 -2.92 -14.43
N GLN A 122 -4.69 -3.08 -14.55
CA GLN A 122 -4.07 -4.39 -14.65
C GLN A 122 -3.63 -4.88 -13.27
N GLU A 123 -4.14 -6.03 -12.85
CA GLU A 123 -3.67 -6.69 -11.63
C GLU A 123 -2.24 -7.21 -11.83
N VAL A 124 -1.30 -6.70 -11.03
CA VAL A 124 0.13 -7.06 -11.14
C VAL A 124 0.62 -7.88 -9.96
N TYR A 125 -0.13 -7.94 -8.87
CA TYR A 125 0.18 -8.74 -7.69
C TYR A 125 -1.10 -9.09 -6.92
N ARG A 126 -1.12 -10.29 -6.35
CA ARG A 126 -2.17 -10.72 -5.42
C ARG A 126 -1.61 -11.74 -4.43
N ASP A 127 -1.97 -11.57 -3.18
CA ASP A 127 -1.83 -12.58 -2.15
C ASP A 127 -3.14 -12.72 -1.35
N GLN A 128 -3.10 -13.39 -0.21
CA GLN A 128 -4.31 -13.60 0.60
C GLN A 128 -4.91 -12.30 1.16
N LYS A 129 -4.08 -11.27 1.37
CA LYS A 129 -4.48 -10.04 2.05
C LYS A 129 -4.50 -8.83 1.10
N PHE A 130 -3.61 -8.78 0.14
CA PHE A 130 -3.38 -7.61 -0.70
C PHE A 130 -3.57 -7.90 -2.18
N VAL A 131 -3.99 -6.88 -2.90
CA VAL A 131 -4.02 -6.84 -4.37
C VAL A 131 -3.40 -5.52 -4.84
N MET A 132 -2.63 -5.58 -5.92
CA MET A 132 -1.99 -4.42 -6.50
C MET A 132 -2.35 -4.29 -7.97
N TYR A 133 -2.70 -3.08 -8.37
CA TYR A 133 -3.05 -2.73 -9.74
C TYR A 133 -2.05 -1.75 -10.32
N CYS A 134 -1.67 -1.97 -11.57
CA CYS A 134 -1.00 -0.97 -12.38
C CYS A 134 -2.05 -0.05 -13.02
N LEU A 135 -1.84 1.25 -12.92
CA LEU A 135 -2.78 2.28 -13.38
C LEU A 135 -2.39 2.89 -14.73
N GLU A 136 -1.10 2.98 -15.00
CA GLU A 136 -0.57 3.62 -16.20
C GLU A 136 0.68 2.90 -16.71
N ASN A 137 0.81 2.85 -18.03
CA ASN A 137 1.97 2.28 -18.73
C ASN A 137 2.29 0.83 -18.35
N CYS A 138 1.25 0.08 -18.15
CA CYS A 138 1.35 -1.36 -17.91
C CYS A 138 1.61 -2.10 -19.21
#